data_dd31294078fddaa41d8d96c0fc6cdae0
#
_entry.id   dd31294078fddaa41d8d96c0fc6cdae0
#
_cell.length_a   1.000
_cell.length_b   1.000
_cell.length_c   1.000
_cell.angle_alpha   90.00
_cell.angle_beta   90.00
_cell.angle_gamma   90.00
#
_symmetry.space_group_name_H-M   'P 1'
#
loop_
_entity.id
_entity.type
_entity.pdbx_description
1 polymer ?
#
loop_
_entity_poly.entity_id
_entity_poly.type
_entity_poly.pdbx_seq_one_letter_code
_entity_poly.pdbx_strand_id
1 'polypeptide(L)'
;MDRPIVYVSNADSGEISVLALDESRGTLATVQTVAAHGTVMPMALSPDRRVLYAARRNEPWSVLAFAIDARDGRLALLAEAPLPQSMAHIALDGSGRWLFSASYHGNLLALSPIDADGRPGPATQVIPTGPKAHAMRAAPGNRFVYATSLGGGVVMQFGFDAAHGTLTPMAPRDIAVRAG
;
A
#
# COMPACT_ATOMS: atom_id res chain seq x y z
N MET A 1 -12.00 -9.70 20.90
CA MET A 1 -11.37 -8.52 21.49
C MET A 1 -12.03 -7.28 20.91
N ASP A 2 -12.55 -6.41 21.77
CA ASP A 2 -13.49 -5.37 21.34
C ASP A 2 -12.91 -3.94 21.31
N ARG A 3 -11.57 -3.86 21.20
CA ARG A 3 -10.93 -2.54 21.07
C ARG A 3 -10.34 -2.40 19.68
N PRO A 4 -10.75 -1.38 18.91
CA PRO A 4 -10.12 -1.06 17.63
C PRO A 4 -8.61 -0.79 17.82
N ILE A 5 -7.82 -1.31 16.88
CA ILE A 5 -6.38 -1.07 16.81
C ILE A 5 -6.10 -0.04 15.73
N VAL A 6 -5.25 0.92 16.07
CA VAL A 6 -4.78 1.97 15.16
C VAL A 6 -3.29 1.79 14.92
N TYR A 7 -2.89 1.72 13.66
CA TYR A 7 -1.50 1.69 13.24
C TYR A 7 -1.10 3.06 12.71
N VAL A 8 0.00 3.61 13.23
CA VAL A 8 0.54 4.90 12.83
C VAL A 8 1.98 4.72 12.37
N SER A 9 2.26 5.08 11.12
CA SER A 9 3.64 5.13 10.62
C SER A 9 4.31 6.43 11.07
N ASN A 10 5.42 6.31 11.78
CA ASN A 10 6.24 7.42 12.23
C ASN A 10 7.45 7.51 11.30
N ALA A 11 7.32 8.34 10.26
CA ALA A 11 8.28 8.39 9.16
C ALA A 11 9.69 8.78 9.62
N ASP A 12 9.79 9.75 10.52
CA ASP A 12 11.08 10.31 10.96
C ASP A 12 11.82 9.35 11.90
N SER A 13 11.09 8.68 12.83
CA SER A 13 11.70 7.69 13.73
C SER A 13 11.86 6.31 13.11
N GLY A 14 11.24 6.07 11.94
CA GLY A 14 11.31 4.77 11.26
C GLY A 14 10.59 3.64 11.99
N GLU A 15 9.45 3.94 12.60
CA GLU A 15 8.71 3.02 13.45
C GLU A 15 7.23 2.99 13.09
N ILE A 16 6.53 1.93 13.51
CA ILE A 16 5.07 1.83 13.48
C ILE A 16 4.57 1.74 14.92
N SER A 17 3.72 2.68 15.33
CA SER A 17 3.01 2.62 16.60
C SER A 17 1.75 1.78 16.44
N VAL A 18 1.56 0.84 17.36
CA VAL A 18 0.33 0.04 17.53
C VAL A 18 -0.40 0.58 18.75
N LEU A 19 -1.59 1.10 18.53
CA LEU A 19 -2.36 1.80 19.57
C LEU A 19 -3.73 1.14 19.73
N ALA A 20 -4.16 0.91 20.96
CA ALA A 20 -5.53 0.48 21.26
C ALA A 20 -6.42 1.71 21.54
N LEU A 21 -7.57 1.78 20.88
CA LEU A 21 -8.54 2.84 21.06
C LEU A 21 -9.58 2.43 22.13
N ASP A 22 -9.75 3.27 23.15
CA ASP A 22 -10.91 3.21 24.03
C ASP A 22 -12.00 4.13 23.47
N GLU A 23 -12.96 3.54 22.75
CA GLU A 23 -14.04 4.29 22.09
C GLU A 23 -14.95 5.02 23.09
N SER A 24 -15.07 4.52 24.31
CA SER A 24 -15.91 5.14 25.35
C SER A 24 -15.32 6.43 25.90
N ARG A 25 -13.98 6.52 25.89
CA ARG A 25 -13.23 7.68 26.38
C ARG A 25 -12.59 8.51 25.28
N GLY A 26 -12.52 7.96 24.05
CA GLY A 26 -11.82 8.58 22.93
C GLY A 26 -10.29 8.63 23.14
N THR A 27 -9.73 7.72 23.96
CA THR A 27 -8.31 7.73 24.31
C THR A 27 -7.55 6.60 23.62
N LEU A 28 -6.27 6.85 23.32
CA LEU A 28 -5.35 5.87 22.75
C LEU A 28 -4.32 5.43 23.80
N ALA A 29 -4.02 4.13 23.82
CA ALA A 29 -2.96 3.57 24.64
C ALA A 29 -1.99 2.78 23.75
N THR A 30 -0.69 2.98 23.94
CA THR A 30 0.35 2.26 23.20
C THR A 30 0.36 0.77 23.60
N VAL A 31 0.22 -0.10 22.59
CA VAL A 31 0.34 -1.55 22.71
C VAL A 31 1.76 -2.00 22.37
N GLN A 32 2.33 -1.39 21.31
CA GLN A 32 3.65 -1.76 20.79
C GLN A 32 4.21 -0.61 19.96
N THR A 33 5.53 -0.53 19.89
CA THR A 33 6.28 0.21 18.86
C THR A 33 7.16 -0.80 18.13
N VAL A 34 7.09 -0.80 16.78
CA VAL A 34 7.82 -1.74 15.92
C VAL A 34 8.77 -0.96 15.04
N ALA A 35 10.04 -1.33 15.05
CA ALA A 35 11.04 -0.76 14.16
C ALA A 35 10.78 -1.21 12.70
N ALA A 36 10.75 -0.26 11.78
CA ALA A 36 10.70 -0.49 10.34
C ALA A 36 12.05 -0.21 9.65
N HIS A 37 13.05 0.21 10.45
CA HIS A 37 14.42 0.45 10.01
C HIS A 37 14.53 1.42 8.82
N GLY A 38 13.78 2.51 8.85
CA GLY A 38 13.82 3.57 7.85
C GLY A 38 12.50 4.31 7.72
N THR A 39 12.47 5.35 6.89
CA THR A 39 11.29 6.18 6.64
C THR A 39 10.12 5.32 6.15
N VAL A 40 9.17 5.02 7.02
CA VAL A 40 8.03 4.14 6.74
C VAL A 40 6.77 4.95 6.50
N MET A 41 6.28 4.86 5.29
CA MET A 41 4.94 5.27 4.78
C MET A 41 4.89 5.05 3.27
N PRO A 42 3.75 4.77 2.66
CA PRO A 42 2.41 4.55 3.21
C PRO A 42 2.20 3.14 3.76
N MET A 43 1.00 2.89 4.30
CA MET A 43 0.61 1.58 4.80
C MET A 43 -0.72 1.11 4.18
N ALA A 44 -0.91 -0.22 4.11
CA ALA A 44 -2.16 -0.85 3.67
C ALA A 44 -2.41 -2.14 4.46
N LEU A 45 -3.68 -2.42 4.77
CA LEU A 45 -4.09 -3.68 5.38
C LEU A 45 -4.50 -4.70 4.30
N SER A 46 -4.21 -5.98 4.53
CA SER A 46 -4.83 -7.05 3.76
C SER A 46 -6.35 -7.03 3.92
N PRO A 47 -7.14 -7.50 2.94
CA PRO A 47 -8.60 -7.53 3.04
C PRO A 47 -9.13 -8.31 4.25
N ASP A 48 -8.43 -9.36 4.65
CA ASP A 48 -8.73 -10.18 5.84
C ASP A 48 -8.16 -9.60 7.14
N ARG A 49 -7.44 -8.49 7.08
CA ARG A 49 -6.80 -7.78 8.21
C ARG A 49 -5.78 -8.61 8.98
N ARG A 50 -5.15 -9.59 8.35
CA ARG A 50 -4.12 -10.44 8.97
C ARG A 50 -2.71 -9.93 8.73
N VAL A 51 -2.52 -9.06 7.74
CA VAL A 51 -1.21 -8.50 7.38
C VAL A 51 -1.30 -7.00 7.21
N LEU A 52 -0.36 -6.27 7.79
CA LEU A 52 -0.10 -4.86 7.52
C LEU A 52 1.10 -4.75 6.59
N TYR A 53 0.94 -4.07 5.47
CA TYR A 53 2.03 -3.72 4.56
C TYR A 53 2.44 -2.27 4.78
N ALA A 54 3.75 -2.03 4.79
CA ALA A 54 4.31 -0.69 4.94
C ALA A 54 5.46 -0.48 3.96
N ALA A 55 5.42 0.59 3.17
CA ALA A 55 6.51 0.90 2.25
C ALA A 55 7.61 1.68 2.97
N ARG A 56 8.86 1.23 2.81
CA ARG A 56 10.06 1.96 3.22
C ARG A 56 10.53 2.85 2.07
N ARG A 57 10.66 4.15 2.34
CA ARG A 57 10.91 5.18 1.33
C ARG A 57 12.35 5.60 1.16
N ASN A 58 13.25 5.19 2.04
CA ASN A 58 14.70 5.32 1.86
C ASN A 58 15.26 4.06 1.20
N GLU A 59 16.39 4.16 0.54
CA GLU A 59 17.08 3.03 -0.06
C GLU A 59 17.65 2.06 1.00
N PRO A 60 17.60 0.76 0.73
CA PRO A 60 16.93 0.11 -0.40
C PRO A 60 15.41 0.17 -0.25
N TRP A 61 14.72 0.66 -1.30
CA TRP A 61 13.25 0.76 -1.29
C TRP A 61 12.62 -0.62 -1.18
N SER A 62 11.67 -0.76 -0.28
CA SER A 62 11.05 -2.05 -0.03
C SER A 62 9.63 -1.91 0.53
N VAL A 63 8.88 -2.99 0.47
CA VAL A 63 7.65 -3.19 1.23
C VAL A 63 7.90 -4.22 2.32
N LEU A 64 7.57 -3.84 3.55
CA LEU A 64 7.57 -4.68 4.73
C LEU A 64 6.17 -5.25 4.93
N ALA A 65 6.06 -6.54 5.17
CA ALA A 65 4.82 -7.21 5.57
C ALA A 65 4.92 -7.60 7.04
N PHE A 66 3.94 -7.21 7.84
CA PHE A 66 3.84 -7.56 9.25
C PHE A 66 2.60 -8.42 9.49
N ALA A 67 2.78 -9.59 10.08
CA ALA A 67 1.67 -10.38 10.58
C ALA A 67 1.03 -9.67 11.78
N ILE A 68 -0.30 -9.63 11.82
CA ILE A 68 -1.10 -9.02 12.87
C ILE A 68 -1.59 -10.11 13.83
N ASP A 69 -1.23 -10.01 15.11
CA ASP A 69 -1.79 -10.91 16.15
C ASP A 69 -3.29 -10.56 16.34
N ALA A 70 -4.15 -11.52 16.08
CA ALA A 70 -5.61 -11.33 16.16
C ALA A 70 -6.11 -11.03 17.59
N ARG A 71 -5.31 -11.27 18.64
CA ARG A 71 -5.69 -11.06 20.03
C ARG A 71 -5.52 -9.61 20.47
N ASP A 72 -4.44 -8.96 20.04
CA ASP A 72 -4.05 -7.64 20.56
C ASP A 72 -3.52 -6.68 19.49
N GLY A 73 -3.51 -7.10 18.22
CA GLY A 73 -3.09 -6.28 17.09
C GLY A 73 -1.58 -6.08 16.98
N ARG A 74 -0.78 -6.75 17.78
CA ARG A 74 0.69 -6.65 17.71
C ARG A 74 1.20 -7.09 16.36
N LEU A 75 2.29 -6.46 15.94
CA LEU A 75 2.94 -6.69 14.65
C LEU A 75 4.20 -7.54 14.83
N ALA A 76 4.36 -8.54 13.97
CA ALA A 76 5.60 -9.29 13.81
C ALA A 76 6.03 -9.24 12.35
N LEU A 77 7.30 -8.90 12.06
CA LEU A 77 7.82 -8.88 10.70
C LEU A 77 7.71 -10.27 10.08
N LEU A 78 6.98 -10.35 8.97
CA LEU A 78 6.72 -11.58 8.23
C LEU A 78 7.67 -11.73 7.04
N ALA A 79 7.84 -10.65 6.28
CA ALA A 79 8.65 -10.63 5.05
C ALA A 79 9.00 -9.20 4.64
N GLU A 80 9.98 -9.10 3.74
CA GLU A 80 10.34 -7.88 3.04
C GLU A 80 10.56 -8.20 1.56
N ALA A 81 10.12 -7.32 0.66
CA ALA A 81 10.38 -7.43 -0.79
C ALA A 81 10.79 -6.08 -1.37
N PRO A 82 11.65 -6.08 -2.43
CA PRO A 82 12.08 -4.84 -3.05
C PRO A 82 10.95 -4.14 -3.79
N LEU A 83 10.96 -2.82 -3.75
CA LEU A 83 10.14 -1.94 -4.58
C LEU A 83 11.02 -1.26 -5.64
N PRO A 84 10.49 -0.95 -6.83
CA PRO A 84 11.29 -0.33 -7.89
C PRO A 84 11.64 1.13 -7.60
N GLN A 85 10.96 1.76 -6.63
CA GLN A 85 11.15 3.17 -6.28
C GLN A 85 10.53 3.47 -4.90
N SER A 86 10.80 4.68 -4.36
CA SER A 86 10.08 5.23 -3.20
C SER A 86 8.60 5.42 -3.54
N MET A 87 7.70 4.81 -2.76
CA MET A 87 6.26 4.84 -3.04
C MET A 87 5.53 5.91 -2.20
N ALA A 88 4.64 6.66 -2.85
CA ALA A 88 3.74 7.61 -2.20
C ALA A 88 2.43 6.95 -1.74
N HIS A 89 2.06 5.83 -2.36
CA HIS A 89 0.83 5.11 -2.06
C HIS A 89 1.01 3.61 -2.32
N ILE A 90 0.42 2.80 -1.43
CA ILE A 90 0.23 1.36 -1.64
C ILE A 90 -1.22 0.98 -1.33
N ALA A 91 -1.73 -0.04 -2.00
CA ALA A 91 -3.05 -0.62 -1.73
C ALA A 91 -3.07 -2.08 -2.17
N LEU A 92 -3.93 -2.90 -1.56
CA LEU A 92 -4.19 -4.25 -2.03
C LEU A 92 -5.34 -4.25 -3.03
N ASP A 93 -5.33 -5.24 -3.93
CA ASP A 93 -6.49 -5.60 -4.72
C ASP A 93 -7.58 -6.26 -3.85
N GLY A 94 -8.78 -6.44 -4.39
CA GLY A 94 -9.89 -7.03 -3.63
C GLY A 94 -9.67 -8.47 -3.17
N SER A 95 -8.76 -9.21 -3.80
CA SER A 95 -8.40 -10.58 -3.42
C SER A 95 -7.27 -10.65 -2.39
N GLY A 96 -6.53 -9.56 -2.19
CA GLY A 96 -5.32 -9.52 -1.36
C GLY A 96 -4.09 -10.19 -1.98
N ARG A 97 -4.16 -10.60 -3.26
CA ARG A 97 -3.06 -11.26 -3.96
C ARG A 97 -2.13 -10.33 -4.72
N TRP A 98 -2.49 -9.06 -4.80
CA TRP A 98 -1.73 -8.06 -5.54
C TRP A 98 -1.60 -6.77 -4.76
N LEU A 99 -0.37 -6.27 -4.69
CA LEU A 99 -0.04 -4.97 -4.13
C LEU A 99 0.13 -3.96 -5.28
N PHE A 100 -0.71 -2.95 -5.29
CA PHE A 100 -0.60 -1.76 -6.13
C PHE A 100 0.27 -0.72 -5.44
N SER A 101 1.16 -0.10 -6.18
CA SER A 101 1.99 0.98 -5.67
C SER A 101 2.18 2.10 -6.69
N ALA A 102 2.23 3.34 -6.20
CA ALA A 102 2.44 4.54 -7.01
C ALA A 102 3.61 5.35 -6.46
N SER A 103 4.54 5.73 -7.34
CA SER A 103 5.72 6.52 -6.98
C SER A 103 5.61 7.95 -7.49
N TYR A 104 5.61 8.88 -6.53
CA TYR A 104 5.56 10.32 -6.81
C TYR A 104 6.84 10.83 -7.49
N HIS A 105 7.99 10.42 -6.99
CA HIS A 105 9.30 10.85 -7.51
C HIS A 105 9.75 10.01 -8.70
N GLY A 106 9.40 8.71 -8.71
CA GLY A 106 9.74 7.80 -9.80
C GLY A 106 8.84 7.93 -11.02
N ASN A 107 7.67 8.61 -10.92
CA ASN A 107 6.70 8.76 -12.01
C ASN A 107 6.32 7.40 -12.60
N LEU A 108 5.96 6.46 -11.74
CA LEU A 108 5.60 5.10 -12.13
C LEU A 108 4.53 4.49 -11.22
N LEU A 109 3.87 3.48 -11.75
CA LEU A 109 3.04 2.53 -11.01
C LEU A 109 3.74 1.17 -11.00
N ALA A 110 3.53 0.40 -9.96
CA ALA A 110 4.02 -0.98 -9.93
C ALA A 110 2.97 -1.93 -9.36
N LEU A 111 3.04 -3.17 -9.82
CA LEU A 111 2.22 -4.29 -9.38
C LEU A 111 3.13 -5.40 -8.86
N SER A 112 2.94 -5.80 -7.61
CA SER A 112 3.71 -6.85 -6.95
C SER A 112 2.78 -7.98 -6.50
N PRO A 113 3.17 -9.26 -6.64
CA PRO A 113 2.38 -10.38 -6.15
C PRO A 113 2.46 -10.48 -4.62
N ILE A 114 1.39 -11.01 -4.03
CA ILE A 114 1.34 -11.43 -2.62
C ILE A 114 1.02 -12.94 -2.64
N ASP A 115 1.81 -13.73 -1.94
CA ASP A 115 1.58 -15.17 -1.82
C ASP A 115 0.45 -15.50 -0.83
N ALA A 116 0.13 -16.80 -0.71
CA ALA A 116 -0.93 -17.27 0.17
C ALA A 116 -0.65 -17.03 1.67
N ASP A 117 0.61 -16.84 2.05
CA ASP A 117 1.04 -16.54 3.41
C ASP A 117 1.10 -15.03 3.69
N GLY A 118 0.75 -14.18 2.71
CA GLY A 118 0.77 -12.73 2.81
C GLY A 118 2.16 -12.11 2.58
N ARG A 119 3.11 -12.86 1.99
CA ARG A 119 4.46 -12.36 1.72
C ARG A 119 4.49 -11.65 0.36
N PRO A 120 4.98 -10.41 0.29
CA PRO A 120 5.11 -9.71 -0.98
C PRO A 120 6.30 -10.27 -1.80
N GLY A 121 6.14 -10.28 -3.13
CA GLY A 121 7.21 -10.51 -4.08
C GLY A 121 7.67 -9.22 -4.77
N PRO A 122 8.76 -9.27 -5.56
CA PRO A 122 9.19 -8.15 -6.37
C PRO A 122 8.13 -7.77 -7.41
N ALA A 123 8.16 -6.52 -7.89
CA ALA A 123 7.21 -6.06 -8.89
C ALA A 123 7.31 -6.87 -10.18
N THR A 124 6.18 -7.38 -10.66
CA THR A 124 6.05 -8.10 -11.94
C THR A 124 5.68 -7.19 -13.10
N GLN A 125 5.12 -6.02 -12.79
CA GLN A 125 4.80 -5.01 -13.79
C GLN A 125 5.15 -3.62 -13.25
N VAL A 126 5.86 -2.83 -14.08
CA VAL A 126 6.19 -1.42 -13.80
C VAL A 126 5.72 -0.60 -14.98
N ILE A 127 4.89 0.40 -14.74
CA ILE A 127 4.23 1.21 -15.76
C ILE A 127 4.69 2.67 -15.61
N PRO A 128 5.42 3.24 -16.56
CA PRO A 128 5.75 4.66 -16.58
C PRO A 128 4.49 5.52 -16.68
N THR A 129 4.48 6.63 -15.97
CA THR A 129 3.37 7.58 -15.94
C THR A 129 3.81 8.99 -16.32
N GLY A 130 2.86 9.92 -16.41
CA GLY A 130 3.15 11.34 -16.28
C GLY A 130 3.69 11.69 -14.87
N PRO A 131 4.10 12.94 -14.66
CA PRO A 131 4.73 13.36 -13.41
C PRO A 131 3.84 13.14 -12.17
N LYS A 132 4.47 12.75 -11.08
CA LYS A 132 3.87 12.71 -9.75
C LYS A 132 2.69 11.72 -9.64
N ALA A 133 2.91 10.45 -10.01
CA ALA A 133 1.95 9.38 -9.70
C ALA A 133 1.73 9.30 -8.19
N HIS A 134 0.47 9.38 -7.74
CA HIS A 134 0.20 9.63 -6.32
C HIS A 134 -0.68 8.57 -5.66
N ALA A 135 -1.61 7.97 -6.37
CA ALA A 135 -2.48 6.92 -5.83
C ALA A 135 -2.81 5.90 -6.91
N MET A 136 -3.12 4.67 -6.46
CA MET A 136 -3.54 3.57 -7.32
C MET A 136 -4.48 2.66 -6.53
N ARG A 137 -5.68 2.39 -7.05
CA ARG A 137 -6.69 1.55 -6.38
C ARG A 137 -7.52 0.75 -7.35
N ALA A 138 -7.90 -0.46 -6.94
CA ALA A 138 -8.95 -1.21 -7.62
C ALA A 138 -10.33 -0.59 -7.36
N ALA A 139 -11.19 -0.64 -8.39
CA ALA A 139 -12.61 -0.37 -8.25
C ALA A 139 -13.32 -1.53 -7.52
N PRO A 140 -14.52 -1.30 -6.97
CA PRO A 140 -15.39 -2.39 -6.53
C PRO A 140 -15.56 -3.43 -7.65
N GLY A 141 -15.46 -4.71 -7.30
CA GLY A 141 -15.51 -5.81 -8.28
C GLY A 141 -14.17 -6.21 -8.88
N ASN A 142 -13.08 -5.54 -8.54
CA ASN A 142 -11.67 -5.95 -8.80
C ASN A 142 -11.31 -6.15 -10.28
N ARG A 143 -12.07 -5.55 -11.22
CA ARG A 143 -11.85 -5.67 -12.67
C ARG A 143 -11.19 -4.46 -13.29
N PHE A 144 -11.17 -3.34 -12.59
CA PHE A 144 -10.61 -2.09 -13.04
C PHE A 144 -9.74 -1.47 -11.97
N VAL A 145 -8.71 -0.77 -12.40
CA VAL A 145 -7.79 -0.03 -11.54
C VAL A 145 -7.68 1.41 -12.02
N TYR A 146 -7.74 2.33 -11.10
CA TYR A 146 -7.55 3.75 -11.35
C TYR A 146 -6.31 4.24 -10.63
N ALA A 147 -5.55 5.09 -11.30
CA ALA A 147 -4.37 5.73 -10.73
C ALA A 147 -4.35 7.21 -11.06
N THR A 148 -3.76 8.02 -10.19
CA THR A 148 -3.68 9.47 -10.38
C THR A 148 -2.24 9.89 -10.69
N SER A 149 -2.09 10.82 -11.64
CA SER A 149 -0.87 11.57 -11.86
C SER A 149 -1.15 13.04 -11.55
N LEU A 150 -0.69 13.50 -10.39
CA LEU A 150 -0.95 14.87 -9.91
C LEU A 150 -0.32 15.91 -10.85
N GLY A 151 0.94 15.73 -11.23
CA GLY A 151 1.62 16.65 -12.12
C GLY A 151 1.17 16.54 -13.59
N GLY A 152 0.55 15.40 -13.96
CA GLY A 152 -0.05 15.21 -15.28
C GLY A 152 -1.50 15.72 -15.37
N GLY A 153 -2.15 16.01 -14.23
CA GLY A 153 -3.56 16.43 -14.20
C GLY A 153 -4.50 15.36 -14.75
N VAL A 154 -4.22 14.07 -14.52
CA VAL A 154 -5.01 12.97 -15.10
C VAL A 154 -5.34 11.89 -14.07
N VAL A 155 -6.44 11.20 -14.34
CA VAL A 155 -6.73 9.86 -13.79
C VAL A 155 -6.48 8.84 -14.89
N MET A 156 -5.63 7.87 -14.64
CA MET A 156 -5.32 6.77 -15.54
C MET A 156 -6.26 5.59 -15.26
N GLN A 157 -6.68 4.89 -16.32
CA GLN A 157 -7.62 3.79 -16.27
C GLN A 157 -7.01 2.52 -16.85
N PHE A 158 -7.17 1.41 -16.10
CA PHE A 158 -6.66 0.09 -16.50
C PHE A 158 -7.73 -0.97 -16.30
N GLY A 159 -7.83 -1.90 -17.26
CA GLY A 159 -8.40 -3.21 -17.01
C GLY A 159 -7.43 -4.03 -16.14
N PHE A 160 -7.97 -4.79 -15.21
CA PHE A 160 -7.16 -5.61 -14.29
C PHE A 160 -7.56 -7.07 -14.39
N ASP A 161 -6.61 -7.90 -14.77
CA ASP A 161 -6.70 -9.36 -14.69
C ASP A 161 -6.11 -9.82 -13.34
N ALA A 162 -6.97 -10.00 -12.36
CA ALA A 162 -6.56 -10.44 -11.02
C ALA A 162 -6.08 -11.89 -10.96
N ALA A 163 -6.37 -12.71 -11.98
CA ALA A 163 -5.89 -14.09 -12.04
C ALA A 163 -4.40 -14.15 -12.38
N HIS A 164 -3.95 -13.31 -13.32
CA HIS A 164 -2.58 -13.30 -13.83
C HIS A 164 -1.77 -12.09 -13.36
N GLY A 165 -2.38 -11.12 -12.67
CA GLY A 165 -1.71 -9.90 -12.22
C GLY A 165 -1.27 -9.01 -13.37
N THR A 166 -2.20 -8.65 -14.24
CA THR A 166 -1.89 -7.82 -15.40
C THR A 166 -2.79 -6.60 -15.46
N LEU A 167 -2.18 -5.45 -15.66
CA LEU A 167 -2.83 -4.16 -15.90
C LEU A 167 -2.71 -3.82 -17.38
N THR A 168 -3.87 -3.66 -18.04
CA THR A 168 -3.95 -3.26 -19.44
C THR A 168 -4.56 -1.87 -19.55
N PRO A 169 -3.88 -0.88 -20.17
CA PRO A 169 -4.45 0.45 -20.36
C PRO A 169 -5.79 0.39 -21.11
N MET A 170 -6.77 1.14 -20.64
CA MET A 170 -8.05 1.32 -21.34
C MET A 170 -7.94 2.37 -22.45
N ALA A 171 -8.98 2.50 -23.27
CA ALA A 171 -9.07 3.53 -24.30
C ALA A 171 -10.28 4.46 -24.02
N PRO A 172 -10.06 5.74 -23.66
CA PRO A 172 -8.76 6.36 -23.42
C PRO A 172 -8.14 5.87 -22.10
N ARG A 173 -6.80 5.85 -22.01
CA ARG A 173 -6.11 5.54 -20.76
C ARG A 173 -6.24 6.68 -19.77
N ASP A 174 -6.06 7.89 -20.23
CA ASP A 174 -5.92 9.08 -19.38
C ASP A 174 -7.15 9.97 -19.51
N ILE A 175 -7.77 10.27 -18.38
CA ILE A 175 -8.87 11.22 -18.26
C ILE A 175 -8.33 12.50 -17.61
N ALA A 176 -8.39 13.62 -18.33
CA ALA A 176 -8.00 14.91 -17.79
C ALA A 176 -8.93 15.31 -16.63
N VAL A 177 -8.33 15.78 -15.54
CA VAL A 177 -9.05 16.32 -14.39
C VAL A 177 -8.62 17.77 -14.18
N ARG A 178 -9.57 18.64 -13.82
CA ARG A 178 -9.22 20.02 -13.51
C ARG A 178 -8.41 20.04 -12.21
N ALA A 179 -7.28 20.75 -12.24
CA ALA A 179 -6.63 21.16 -11.02
C ALA A 179 -7.58 22.13 -10.30
N GLY A 180 -7.89 21.82 -9.03
CA GLY A 180 -8.62 22.73 -8.18
C GLY A 180 -7.77 23.90 -7.74
#